data_270f2124c854b0603ce5772c1d99238c
#
_entry.id   270f2124c854b0603ce5772c1d99238c
#
_cell.length_a   1.000
_cell.length_b   1.000
_cell.length_c   1.000
_cell.angle_alpha   90.00
_cell.angle_beta   90.00
_cell.angle_gamma   90.00
#
_symmetry.space_group_name_H-M   'P 1'
#
loop_
_entity.id
_entity.type
_entity.pdbx_description
1 polymer ?
#
loop_
_entity_poly.entity_id
_entity_poly.type
_entity_poly.pdbx_seq_one_letter_code
_entity_poly.pdbx_strand_id
1 'polypeptide(L)'
;YDSIVKGESELHNFMYARKGYTTSVYPIKDGGGNVVAIVGVVKNMELLNKAKTNYIVQVLLIEAVIAVVSGVIWTIYMRRRIVMPIRQLNDASLGMVEHLEDGTAPEILVKNDDEIKDLADSFSTMYHEIGEYISKLETVTAEKERIGAELDVAAKIQTSMLPCIFPPFPNRDEFDIYATMDPAKEVGGDFYDFFMVDDDHLAFVVADVSGKGVPAALFMVIGKTLIKDHTGLHDDLGEVFTEVNNILCASNSEEMFITAFEGVLNLKTGELRYVNAGHEMPFICRKNGVYEPFKVKAGFVLAGMEGIRYKSGSVQLQPGDKIFQYSDGVPEAMNRKNEQYGMHRLEKVLVQNSKKTPAELLPAIKADLDAFVGEAEQFDDITMLCIEFSGKDKKTDISVTPDKDSIKTVTEFMESTLEEWKVPMKVANKVQIAVDEIYSNIVYYSGATNAKITVTASDEKLSLLFEDDGIPYNPTTAKEPDVTLSAEERDIGGLGIFMVKKM
;
A
#
# COMPACT_ATOMS: atom_id res chain seq x y z
N TYR A 1 -20.43 27.53 113.46
CA TYR A 1 -21.05 27.99 114.79
C TYR A 1 -20.27 29.19 115.30
N ASP A 2 -18.96 29.12 115.40
CA ASP A 2 -18.12 30.17 115.95
C ASP A 2 -18.13 31.53 115.19
N SER A 3 -18.29 31.53 113.90
CA SER A 3 -18.42 32.73 113.03
C SER A 3 -19.77 33.46 113.28
N ILE A 4 -20.82 32.71 113.58
CA ILE A 4 -22.15 33.28 113.88
C ILE A 4 -22.16 33.96 115.28
N VAL A 5 -21.41 33.38 116.18
CA VAL A 5 -21.29 33.94 117.58
C VAL A 5 -20.47 35.22 117.60
N LYS A 6 -19.52 35.40 116.64
CA LYS A 6 -18.72 36.63 116.48
C LYS A 6 -19.44 37.77 115.75
N GLY A 7 -20.73 37.64 115.46
CA GLY A 7 -21.52 38.72 114.86
C GLY A 7 -21.36 39.04 113.43
N GLU A 8 -20.64 38.21 112.68
CA GLU A 8 -20.51 38.35 111.23
C GLU A 8 -21.80 37.90 110.55
N SER A 9 -22.49 38.79 109.83
CA SER A 9 -23.73 38.56 109.10
C SER A 9 -23.44 37.98 107.73
N GLU A 10 -22.94 36.77 107.69
CA GLU A 10 -22.86 36.06 106.45
C GLU A 10 -23.92 34.94 106.39
N LEU A 11 -24.58 34.86 105.22
CA LEU A 11 -25.57 33.81 104.96
C LEU A 11 -24.82 32.49 104.74
N HIS A 12 -24.70 31.70 105.84
CA HIS A 12 -24.09 30.37 105.66
C HIS A 12 -25.17 29.33 105.38
N ASN A 13 -25.13 28.84 104.14
CA ASN A 13 -25.95 27.72 103.74
C ASN A 13 -25.32 26.40 104.22
N PHE A 14 -25.82 25.87 105.31
CA PHE A 14 -25.42 24.53 105.75
C PHE A 14 -26.37 23.48 105.17
N MET A 15 -25.87 22.61 104.32
CA MET A 15 -26.58 21.40 103.97
C MET A 15 -26.52 20.35 105.05
N TYR A 16 -27.62 20.17 105.79
CA TYR A 16 -27.75 19.07 106.72
C TYR A 16 -27.85 17.74 105.92
N ALA A 17 -26.85 16.90 106.10
CA ALA A 17 -26.46 15.82 105.14
C ALA A 17 -27.44 14.64 105.06
N ARG A 18 -28.67 14.70 105.44
CA ARG A 18 -29.58 13.55 105.29
C ARG A 18 -31.00 13.80 104.80
N LYS A 19 -31.46 15.01 104.58
CA LYS A 19 -32.83 15.20 104.10
C LYS A 19 -33.10 16.42 103.26
N GLY A 20 -32.11 16.96 102.53
CA GLY A 20 -32.38 18.01 101.54
C GLY A 20 -33.04 19.29 102.12
N TYR A 21 -32.67 19.72 103.32
CA TYR A 21 -33.09 20.97 103.90
C TYR A 21 -31.99 22.02 103.78
N THR A 22 -32.33 23.25 103.45
CA THR A 22 -31.43 24.40 103.53
C THR A 22 -31.81 25.19 104.76
N THR A 23 -30.85 25.51 105.61
CA THR A 23 -31.07 26.32 106.86
C THR A 23 -30.35 27.64 106.65
N SER A 24 -31.12 28.74 106.80
CA SER A 24 -30.58 30.10 106.94
C SER A 24 -30.61 30.49 108.35
N VAL A 25 -29.49 30.92 108.86
CA VAL A 25 -29.36 31.24 110.33
C VAL A 25 -29.09 32.73 110.45
N TYR A 26 -29.89 33.38 111.29
CA TYR A 26 -29.80 34.81 111.52
C TYR A 26 -29.53 35.07 113.03
N PRO A 27 -28.49 35.80 113.39
CA PRO A 27 -28.24 36.16 114.73
C PRO A 27 -29.19 37.30 115.21
N ILE A 28 -29.83 37.21 116.43
CA ILE A 28 -30.53 38.29 117.05
C ILE A 28 -29.54 38.90 118.02
N LYS A 29 -29.35 40.21 117.97
CA LYS A 29 -28.42 40.97 118.76
C LYS A 29 -29.14 41.82 119.83
N ASP A 30 -28.58 42.00 120.95
CA ASP A 30 -29.07 42.97 122.05
C ASP A 30 -28.66 44.40 121.63
N GLY A 31 -29.08 45.37 122.46
CA GLY A 31 -28.75 46.76 122.29
C GLY A 31 -27.24 47.11 122.39
N GLY A 32 -26.44 46.20 122.93
CA GLY A 32 -24.97 46.29 122.96
C GLY A 32 -24.25 45.54 121.72
N GLY A 33 -25.03 44.95 120.79
CA GLY A 33 -24.47 44.25 119.64
C GLY A 33 -24.12 42.77 119.85
N ASN A 34 -24.36 42.27 121.12
CA ASN A 34 -24.07 40.86 121.42
C ASN A 34 -25.19 39.95 120.90
N VAL A 35 -24.85 38.81 120.35
CA VAL A 35 -25.82 37.83 119.88
C VAL A 35 -26.45 37.12 120.99
N VAL A 36 -27.74 37.42 121.29
CA VAL A 36 -28.51 36.85 122.34
C VAL A 36 -29.36 35.66 121.95
N ALA A 37 -29.64 35.55 120.74
CA ALA A 37 -30.36 34.41 120.24
C ALA A 37 -30.04 34.19 118.78
N ILE A 38 -30.29 32.99 118.24
CA ILE A 38 -30.12 32.60 116.87
C ILE A 38 -31.47 32.08 116.32
N VAL A 39 -31.95 32.68 115.21
CA VAL A 39 -33.14 32.19 114.56
C VAL A 39 -32.71 31.39 113.28
N GLY A 40 -33.00 30.13 113.29
CA GLY A 40 -32.79 29.25 112.19
C GLY A 40 -34.11 29.06 111.43
N VAL A 41 -34.08 29.42 110.15
CA VAL A 41 -35.18 29.10 109.21
C VAL A 41 -34.81 27.89 108.42
N VAL A 42 -35.47 26.79 108.64
CA VAL A 42 -35.24 25.52 107.91
C VAL A 42 -36.25 25.41 106.80
N LYS A 43 -35.74 25.33 105.54
CA LYS A 43 -36.56 25.17 104.36
C LYS A 43 -36.36 23.76 103.78
N ASN A 44 -37.44 23.06 103.61
CA ASN A 44 -37.38 21.77 102.92
C ASN A 44 -37.12 21.98 101.39
N MET A 45 -35.97 21.48 100.91
CA MET A 45 -35.55 21.59 99.52
C MET A 45 -36.05 20.46 98.66
N GLU A 46 -36.72 19.45 99.25
CA GLU A 46 -37.14 18.25 98.49
C GLU A 46 -38.11 18.60 97.33
N LEU A 47 -39.12 19.46 97.68
CA LEU A 47 -40.06 19.98 96.69
C LEU A 47 -39.37 20.85 95.61
N LEU A 48 -38.39 21.67 95.99
CA LEU A 48 -37.65 22.53 95.12
C LEU A 48 -36.72 21.69 94.16
N ASN A 49 -36.05 20.69 94.77
CA ASN A 49 -35.21 19.78 94.00
C ASN A 49 -36.03 18.93 92.99
N LYS A 50 -37.24 18.45 93.47
CA LYS A 50 -38.15 17.70 92.55
C LYS A 50 -38.70 18.61 91.46
N ALA A 51 -39.04 19.86 91.72
CA ALA A 51 -39.46 20.84 90.71
C ALA A 51 -38.31 21.17 89.74
N LYS A 52 -37.09 21.35 90.28
CA LYS A 52 -35.87 21.59 89.48
C LYS A 52 -35.56 20.38 88.56
N THR A 53 -35.63 19.17 89.12
CA THR A 53 -35.40 17.95 88.31
C THR A 53 -36.46 17.80 87.20
N ASN A 54 -37.75 17.99 87.54
CA ASN A 54 -38.82 17.96 86.53
C ASN A 54 -38.63 19.02 85.43
N TYR A 55 -38.23 20.24 85.84
CA TYR A 55 -37.93 21.30 84.90
C TYR A 55 -36.75 20.92 83.94
N ILE A 56 -35.67 20.42 84.55
CA ILE A 56 -34.51 19.94 83.74
C ILE A 56 -34.92 18.84 82.76
N VAL A 57 -35.70 17.85 83.25
CA VAL A 57 -36.20 16.77 82.38
C VAL A 57 -37.08 17.31 81.26
N GLN A 58 -37.98 18.28 81.54
CA GLN A 58 -38.82 18.91 80.53
C GLN A 58 -37.98 19.68 79.51
N VAL A 59 -36.97 20.43 79.92
CA VAL A 59 -36.07 21.17 79.06
C VAL A 59 -35.31 20.18 78.16
N LEU A 60 -34.73 19.10 78.70
CA LEU A 60 -34.02 18.08 77.94
C LEU A 60 -34.92 17.37 76.95
N LEU A 61 -36.21 17.12 77.33
CA LEU A 61 -37.19 16.54 76.36
C LEU A 61 -37.51 17.50 75.25
N ILE A 62 -37.68 18.79 75.52
CA ILE A 62 -37.93 19.80 74.48
C ILE A 62 -36.68 19.91 73.52
N GLU A 63 -35.47 19.97 74.09
CA GLU A 63 -34.24 20.02 73.34
C GLU A 63 -34.10 18.76 72.46
N ALA A 64 -34.40 17.57 72.98
CA ALA A 64 -34.37 16.31 72.19
C ALA A 64 -35.40 16.35 71.05
N VAL A 65 -36.60 16.84 71.25
CA VAL A 65 -37.60 17.00 70.21
C VAL A 65 -37.15 18.01 69.18
N ILE A 66 -36.61 19.16 69.58
CA ILE A 66 -36.05 20.15 68.64
C ILE A 66 -34.90 19.57 67.85
N ALA A 67 -34.00 18.83 68.50
CA ALA A 67 -32.86 18.16 67.79
C ALA A 67 -33.35 17.13 66.78
N VAL A 68 -34.34 16.31 67.12
CA VAL A 68 -34.94 15.33 66.19
C VAL A 68 -35.63 16.04 65.00
N VAL A 69 -36.48 17.03 65.29
CA VAL A 69 -37.20 17.80 64.27
C VAL A 69 -36.21 18.54 63.36
N SER A 70 -35.22 19.22 63.92
CA SER A 70 -34.18 19.89 63.10
C SER A 70 -33.34 18.91 62.28
N GLY A 71 -32.99 17.74 62.87
CA GLY A 71 -32.29 16.64 62.12
C GLY A 71 -33.09 16.11 60.97
N VAL A 72 -34.41 15.90 61.14
CA VAL A 72 -35.30 15.48 60.07
C VAL A 72 -35.43 16.54 58.98
N ILE A 73 -35.64 17.80 59.38
CA ILE A 73 -35.68 18.92 58.42
C ILE A 73 -34.37 19.05 57.67
N TRP A 74 -33.22 18.95 58.34
CA TRP A 74 -31.90 19.00 57.74
C TRP A 74 -31.67 17.82 56.79
N THR A 75 -32.07 16.63 57.15
CA THR A 75 -31.95 15.45 56.31
C THR A 75 -32.78 15.57 55.00
N ILE A 76 -34.02 16.06 55.11
CA ILE A 76 -34.90 16.31 53.97
C ILE A 76 -34.31 17.40 53.07
N TYR A 77 -33.80 18.47 53.68
CA TYR A 77 -33.13 19.57 52.94
C TYR A 77 -31.90 19.07 52.18
N MET A 78 -30.97 18.39 52.86
CA MET A 78 -29.78 17.83 52.26
C MET A 78 -30.11 16.84 51.14
N ARG A 79 -31.10 15.95 51.40
CA ARG A 79 -31.52 14.96 50.38
C ARG A 79 -32.07 15.64 49.13
N ARG A 80 -32.89 16.66 49.25
CA ARG A 80 -33.55 17.33 48.11
C ARG A 80 -32.65 18.32 47.40
N ARG A 81 -31.77 19.01 48.13
CA ARG A 81 -30.96 20.10 47.58
C ARG A 81 -29.59 19.68 47.12
N ILE A 82 -29.03 18.58 47.67
CA ILE A 82 -27.66 18.16 47.34
C ILE A 82 -27.63 16.73 46.80
N VAL A 83 -28.15 15.76 47.58
CA VAL A 83 -27.97 14.34 47.27
C VAL A 83 -28.70 13.94 45.97
N MET A 84 -29.96 14.35 45.79
CA MET A 84 -30.72 13.99 44.58
C MET A 84 -30.15 14.62 43.30
N PRO A 85 -29.82 15.92 43.26
CA PRO A 85 -29.21 16.53 42.06
C PRO A 85 -27.87 15.89 41.69
N ILE A 86 -26.99 15.64 42.67
CA ILE A 86 -25.71 14.97 42.43
C ILE A 86 -25.93 13.55 41.90
N ARG A 87 -26.92 12.82 42.41
CA ARG A 87 -27.26 11.49 41.94
C ARG A 87 -27.78 11.53 40.50
N GLN A 88 -28.63 12.51 40.16
CA GLN A 88 -29.11 12.69 38.79
C GLN A 88 -27.95 12.98 37.83
N LEU A 89 -27.00 13.82 38.20
CA LEU A 89 -25.79 14.08 37.44
C LEU A 89 -24.93 12.81 37.26
N ASN A 90 -24.77 12.03 38.32
CA ASN A 90 -24.04 10.78 38.25
C ASN A 90 -24.75 9.75 37.35
N ASP A 91 -26.07 9.60 37.49
CA ASP A 91 -26.85 8.67 36.64
C ASP A 91 -26.83 9.11 35.17
N ALA A 92 -26.90 10.43 34.90
CA ALA A 92 -26.75 10.98 33.57
C ALA A 92 -25.33 10.75 33.00
N SER A 93 -24.29 10.86 33.86
CA SER A 93 -22.91 10.58 33.46
C SER A 93 -22.68 9.10 33.15
N LEU A 94 -23.27 8.17 33.89
CA LEU A 94 -23.16 6.75 33.67
C LEU A 94 -23.92 6.29 32.41
N GLY A 95 -25.08 6.90 32.14
CA GLY A 95 -25.85 6.64 30.93
C GLY A 95 -25.39 7.45 29.68
N MET A 96 -24.32 8.21 29.81
CA MET A 96 -23.89 9.13 28.75
C MET A 96 -23.68 8.45 27.36
N VAL A 97 -23.04 7.29 27.35
CA VAL A 97 -22.75 6.56 26.12
C VAL A 97 -24.04 6.09 25.44
N GLU A 98 -24.96 5.50 26.23
CA GLU A 98 -26.24 4.99 25.74
C GLU A 98 -27.14 6.13 25.21
N HIS A 99 -27.19 7.25 25.89
CA HIS A 99 -27.94 8.42 25.45
C HIS A 99 -27.34 9.14 24.23
N LEU A 100 -26.01 9.10 24.05
CA LEU A 100 -25.34 9.62 22.88
C LEU A 100 -25.63 8.76 21.62
N GLU A 101 -25.70 7.43 21.80
CA GLU A 101 -26.07 6.51 20.71
C GLU A 101 -27.54 6.70 20.29
N ASP A 102 -28.45 6.92 21.25
CA ASP A 102 -29.88 7.13 21.00
C ASP A 102 -30.24 8.57 20.57
N GLY A 103 -29.29 9.50 20.62
CA GLY A 103 -29.48 10.92 20.32
C GLY A 103 -30.40 11.65 21.31
N THR A 104 -30.62 11.11 22.52
CA THR A 104 -31.49 11.66 23.57
C THR A 104 -30.65 12.32 24.67
N ALA A 105 -30.81 13.62 24.85
CA ALA A 105 -30.14 14.30 25.96
C ALA A 105 -30.84 14.00 27.31
N PRO A 106 -30.12 13.61 28.36
CA PRO A 106 -30.71 13.44 29.71
C PRO A 106 -31.21 14.79 30.24
N GLU A 107 -32.48 14.85 30.64
CA GLU A 107 -33.08 16.04 31.22
C GLU A 107 -32.63 16.18 32.69
N ILE A 108 -31.62 17.03 32.94
CA ILE A 108 -31.08 17.29 34.27
C ILE A 108 -31.82 18.48 34.89
N LEU A 109 -32.92 18.21 35.59
CA LEU A 109 -33.73 19.24 36.24
C LEU A 109 -33.20 19.58 37.64
N VAL A 110 -32.25 20.52 37.72
CA VAL A 110 -31.79 21.11 38.99
C VAL A 110 -32.54 22.42 39.23
N LYS A 111 -33.36 22.44 40.31
CA LYS A 111 -34.15 23.63 40.71
C LYS A 111 -33.41 24.59 41.64
N ASN A 112 -32.16 24.36 41.90
CA ASN A 112 -31.31 25.18 42.76
C ASN A 112 -30.74 26.33 41.91
N ASP A 113 -30.39 27.41 42.58
CA ASP A 113 -29.66 28.52 41.98
C ASP A 113 -28.35 28.67 42.78
N ASP A 114 -27.54 27.62 42.67
CA ASP A 114 -26.28 27.43 43.38
C ASP A 114 -25.27 26.70 42.50
N GLU A 115 -24.10 26.38 43.06
CA GLU A 115 -22.98 25.72 42.35
C GLU A 115 -23.38 24.35 41.74
N ILE A 116 -24.43 23.73 42.25
CA ILE A 116 -24.96 22.46 41.72
C ILE A 116 -25.66 22.70 40.38
N LYS A 117 -26.33 23.85 40.23
CA LYS A 117 -26.93 24.25 38.94
C LYS A 117 -25.87 24.58 37.92
N ASP A 118 -24.83 25.34 38.30
CA ASP A 118 -23.73 25.69 37.42
C ASP A 118 -23.02 24.41 36.92
N LEU A 119 -22.87 23.40 37.77
CA LEU A 119 -22.32 22.09 37.42
C LEU A 119 -23.24 21.34 36.46
N ALA A 120 -24.56 21.36 36.67
CA ALA A 120 -25.54 20.73 35.81
C ALA A 120 -25.58 21.38 34.42
N ASP A 121 -25.54 22.71 34.36
CA ASP A 121 -25.53 23.48 33.14
C ASP A 121 -24.20 23.21 32.33
N SER A 122 -23.06 23.19 33.04
CA SER A 122 -21.76 22.84 32.45
C SER A 122 -21.74 21.40 31.91
N PHE A 123 -22.33 20.45 32.63
CA PHE A 123 -22.46 19.06 32.19
C PHE A 123 -23.35 18.95 30.94
N SER A 124 -24.48 19.67 30.94
CA SER A 124 -25.38 19.71 29.78
C SER A 124 -24.71 20.30 28.55
N THR A 125 -23.91 21.36 28.69
CA THR A 125 -23.13 21.96 27.60
C THR A 125 -22.11 20.99 27.06
N MET A 126 -21.32 20.36 27.96
CA MET A 126 -20.33 19.36 27.57
C MET A 126 -20.98 18.17 26.86
N TYR A 127 -22.14 17.70 27.34
CA TYR A 127 -22.90 16.62 26.70
C TYR A 127 -23.30 17.00 25.27
N HIS A 128 -23.81 18.19 25.08
CA HIS A 128 -24.21 18.67 23.74
C HIS A 128 -23.02 18.80 22.80
N GLU A 129 -21.90 19.38 23.24
CA GLU A 129 -20.68 19.49 22.47
C GLU A 129 -20.13 18.12 22.06
N ILE A 130 -20.10 17.15 22.97
CA ILE A 130 -19.66 15.77 22.65
C ILE A 130 -20.59 15.14 21.60
N GLY A 131 -21.91 15.31 21.74
CA GLY A 131 -22.88 14.83 20.75
C GLY A 131 -22.65 15.41 19.36
N GLU A 132 -22.39 16.72 19.26
CA GLU A 132 -22.03 17.38 18.00
C GLU A 132 -20.71 16.83 17.42
N TYR A 133 -19.69 16.61 18.28
CA TYR A 133 -18.41 16.03 17.81
C TYR A 133 -18.57 14.61 17.28
N ILE A 134 -19.35 13.76 17.95
CA ILE A 134 -19.61 12.39 17.51
C ILE A 134 -20.32 12.39 16.15
N SER A 135 -21.42 13.15 16.03
CA SER A 135 -22.17 13.26 14.75
C SER A 135 -21.29 13.78 13.61
N LYS A 136 -20.41 14.76 13.90
CA LYS A 136 -19.46 15.25 12.91
C LYS A 136 -18.42 14.21 12.53
N LEU A 137 -17.90 13.44 13.51
CA LEU A 137 -16.96 12.34 13.24
C LEU A 137 -17.61 11.25 12.39
N GLU A 138 -18.84 10.85 12.69
CA GLU A 138 -19.59 9.86 11.89
C GLU A 138 -19.77 10.33 10.44
N THR A 139 -20.16 11.60 10.27
CA THR A 139 -20.33 12.18 8.93
C THR A 139 -19.01 12.19 8.15
N VAL A 140 -17.92 12.63 8.77
CA VAL A 140 -16.58 12.66 8.15
C VAL A 140 -16.09 11.25 7.84
N THR A 141 -16.34 10.30 8.73
CA THR A 141 -15.94 8.89 8.53
C THR A 141 -16.71 8.27 7.36
N ALA A 142 -18.03 8.44 7.32
CA ALA A 142 -18.86 7.95 6.22
C ALA A 142 -18.48 8.60 4.88
N GLU A 143 -18.15 9.89 4.87
CA GLU A 143 -17.69 10.58 3.65
C GLU A 143 -16.31 10.07 3.21
N LYS A 144 -15.39 9.83 4.15
CA LYS A 144 -14.08 9.24 3.86
C LYS A 144 -14.20 7.84 3.28
N GLU A 145 -15.06 7.00 3.84
CA GLU A 145 -15.32 5.64 3.32
C GLU A 145 -15.92 5.68 1.92
N ARG A 146 -16.86 6.60 1.66
CA ARG A 146 -17.45 6.79 0.33
C ARG A 146 -16.41 7.23 -0.69
N ILE A 147 -15.58 8.24 -0.35
CA ILE A 147 -14.51 8.72 -1.23
C ILE A 147 -13.49 7.60 -1.48
N GLY A 148 -13.12 6.83 -0.46
CA GLY A 148 -12.23 5.67 -0.61
C GLY A 148 -12.79 4.64 -1.59
N ALA A 149 -14.07 4.30 -1.49
CA ALA A 149 -14.72 3.37 -2.42
C ALA A 149 -14.78 3.91 -3.87
N GLU A 150 -15.00 5.21 -4.05
CA GLU A 150 -14.97 5.85 -5.37
C GLU A 150 -13.55 5.83 -5.98
N LEU A 151 -12.51 6.07 -5.16
CA LEU A 151 -11.10 6.00 -5.57
C LEU A 151 -10.67 4.56 -5.91
N ASP A 152 -11.14 3.56 -5.18
CA ASP A 152 -10.90 2.14 -5.50
C ASP A 152 -11.44 1.76 -6.89
N VAL A 153 -12.60 2.29 -7.26
CA VAL A 153 -13.14 2.11 -8.61
C VAL A 153 -12.29 2.82 -9.65
N ALA A 154 -11.86 4.04 -9.39
CA ALA A 154 -10.98 4.79 -10.28
C ALA A 154 -9.63 4.06 -10.49
N ALA A 155 -9.04 3.51 -9.42
CA ALA A 155 -7.81 2.70 -9.48
C ALA A 155 -7.97 1.45 -10.36
N LYS A 156 -9.08 0.75 -10.24
CA LYS A 156 -9.40 -0.41 -11.10
C LYS A 156 -9.55 -0.02 -12.56
N ILE A 157 -10.19 1.10 -12.85
CA ILE A 157 -10.31 1.62 -14.22
C ILE A 157 -8.93 1.95 -14.75
N GLN A 158 -8.12 2.69 -14.00
CA GLN A 158 -6.76 3.07 -14.38
C GLN A 158 -5.89 1.86 -14.66
N THR A 159 -5.86 0.88 -13.75
CA THR A 159 -5.10 -0.36 -13.92
C THR A 159 -5.54 -1.13 -15.16
N SER A 160 -6.85 -1.14 -15.48
CA SER A 160 -7.36 -1.80 -16.67
C SER A 160 -6.93 -1.14 -18.00
N MET A 161 -6.49 0.12 -17.95
CA MET A 161 -5.96 0.84 -19.11
C MET A 161 -4.50 0.48 -19.39
N LEU A 162 -3.77 -0.07 -18.42
CA LEU A 162 -2.41 -0.54 -18.61
C LEU A 162 -2.42 -2.00 -19.10
N PRO A 163 -1.49 -2.40 -19.97
CA PRO A 163 -1.34 -3.79 -20.36
C PRO A 163 -0.95 -4.66 -19.16
N CYS A 164 -1.84 -5.53 -18.68
CA CYS A 164 -1.64 -6.34 -17.47
C CYS A 164 -1.64 -7.85 -17.70
N ILE A 165 -1.82 -8.29 -18.96
CA ILE A 165 -1.82 -9.73 -19.34
C ILE A 165 -0.48 -10.06 -19.97
N PHE A 166 0.27 -10.99 -19.36
CA PHE A 166 1.58 -11.43 -19.82
C PHE A 166 1.59 -12.95 -20.08
N PRO A 167 2.24 -13.43 -21.16
CA PRO A 167 2.82 -12.64 -22.25
C PRO A 167 1.74 -11.94 -23.10
N PRO A 168 1.94 -10.66 -23.44
CA PRO A 168 0.90 -9.90 -24.18
C PRO A 168 0.77 -10.33 -25.65
N PHE A 169 1.83 -10.89 -26.22
CA PHE A 169 1.89 -11.33 -27.62
C PHE A 169 2.34 -12.79 -27.69
N PRO A 170 1.47 -13.78 -27.34
CA PRO A 170 1.87 -15.19 -27.19
C PRO A 170 2.32 -15.88 -28.50
N ASN A 171 2.06 -15.25 -29.66
CA ASN A 171 2.44 -15.77 -30.97
C ASN A 171 3.68 -15.05 -31.56
N ARG A 172 4.40 -14.28 -30.73
CA ARG A 172 5.60 -13.55 -31.13
C ARG A 172 6.79 -14.06 -30.35
N ASP A 173 7.83 -14.47 -31.04
CA ASP A 173 9.09 -14.97 -30.49
C ASP A 173 10.23 -13.96 -30.67
N GLU A 174 9.99 -12.85 -31.39
CA GLU A 174 10.99 -11.85 -31.74
C GLU A 174 11.41 -11.00 -30.53
N PHE A 175 10.61 -10.99 -29.45
CA PHE A 175 10.89 -10.27 -28.22
C PHE A 175 10.14 -10.87 -27.03
N ASP A 176 10.64 -10.60 -25.82
CA ASP A 176 9.94 -10.80 -24.56
C ASP A 176 9.78 -9.44 -23.85
N ILE A 177 8.64 -9.19 -23.24
CA ILE A 177 8.33 -7.94 -22.56
C ILE A 177 7.58 -8.19 -21.27
N TYR A 178 8.00 -7.48 -20.22
CA TYR A 178 7.30 -7.47 -18.94
C TYR A 178 7.33 -6.06 -18.34
N ALA A 179 6.23 -5.65 -17.71
CA ALA A 179 6.13 -4.35 -17.05
C ALA A 179 5.31 -4.45 -15.76
N THR A 180 5.61 -3.57 -14.82
CA THR A 180 4.90 -3.42 -13.54
C THR A 180 4.75 -1.95 -13.19
N MET A 181 3.67 -1.62 -12.49
CA MET A 181 3.42 -0.30 -11.91
C MET A 181 2.73 -0.48 -10.57
N ASP A 182 3.34 0.07 -9.51
CA ASP A 182 2.82 0.08 -8.15
C ASP A 182 2.58 1.54 -7.74
N PRO A 183 1.34 2.01 -7.65
CA PRO A 183 1.06 3.40 -7.29
C PRO A 183 1.32 3.66 -5.81
N ALA A 184 1.81 4.87 -5.47
CA ALA A 184 2.03 5.32 -4.10
C ALA A 184 0.74 5.70 -3.36
N LYS A 185 -0.33 6.00 -4.10
CA LYS A 185 -1.67 6.30 -3.61
C LYS A 185 -2.68 5.38 -4.28
N GLU A 186 -3.95 5.62 -4.00
CA GLU A 186 -5.05 4.85 -4.62
C GLU A 186 -4.99 4.89 -6.15
N VAL A 187 -4.56 6.03 -6.75
CA VAL A 187 -4.33 6.22 -8.18
C VAL A 187 -2.99 6.89 -8.42
N GLY A 188 -2.26 6.47 -9.46
CA GLY A 188 -0.92 6.94 -9.81
C GLY A 188 -0.89 7.95 -10.96
N GLY A 189 0.22 8.71 -11.05
CA GLY A 189 0.57 9.53 -12.20
C GLY A 189 1.37 8.77 -13.25
N ASP A 190 2.13 7.79 -12.82
CA ASP A 190 2.95 6.94 -13.68
C ASP A 190 2.12 6.11 -14.65
N PHE A 191 2.71 5.79 -15.78
CA PHE A 191 2.18 4.77 -16.68
C PHE A 191 3.27 4.13 -17.54
N TYR A 192 2.96 2.93 -17.99
CA TYR A 192 3.61 2.28 -19.12
C TYR A 192 2.57 1.89 -20.16
N ASP A 193 2.99 1.78 -21.40
CA ASP A 193 2.22 1.12 -22.45
C ASP A 193 3.16 0.42 -23.43
N PHE A 194 2.64 -0.57 -24.13
CA PHE A 194 3.32 -1.18 -25.26
C PHE A 194 2.28 -1.74 -26.24
N PHE A 195 2.54 -1.58 -27.52
CA PHE A 195 1.62 -1.96 -28.57
C PHE A 195 2.35 -2.15 -29.90
N MET A 196 1.79 -2.95 -30.77
CA MET A 196 2.28 -3.05 -32.14
C MET A 196 1.80 -1.83 -32.92
N VAL A 197 2.74 -1.09 -33.53
CA VAL A 197 2.45 -0.01 -34.47
C VAL A 197 2.02 -0.60 -35.81
N ASP A 198 2.72 -1.65 -36.23
CA ASP A 198 2.42 -2.50 -37.36
C ASP A 198 2.99 -3.92 -37.09
N ASP A 199 3.00 -4.80 -38.10
CA ASP A 199 3.48 -6.18 -37.97
C ASP A 199 4.96 -6.30 -37.52
N ASP A 200 5.78 -5.29 -37.79
CA ASP A 200 7.23 -5.31 -37.60
C ASP A 200 7.74 -4.31 -36.55
N HIS A 201 6.88 -3.43 -36.03
CA HIS A 201 7.29 -2.38 -35.11
C HIS A 201 6.52 -2.46 -33.76
N LEU A 202 7.28 -2.66 -32.69
CA LEU A 202 6.80 -2.64 -31.30
C LEU A 202 7.11 -1.28 -30.69
N ALA A 203 6.07 -0.53 -30.29
CA ALA A 203 6.20 0.67 -29.47
C ALA A 203 6.11 0.32 -27.99
N PHE A 204 6.87 1.03 -27.15
CA PHE A 204 6.76 0.99 -25.70
C PHE A 204 7.06 2.36 -25.12
N VAL A 205 6.39 2.70 -24.01
CA VAL A 205 6.54 3.96 -23.31
C VAL A 205 6.54 3.73 -21.81
N VAL A 206 7.36 4.49 -21.10
CA VAL A 206 7.28 4.70 -19.65
C VAL A 206 7.27 6.19 -19.41
N ALA A 207 6.37 6.64 -18.56
CA ALA A 207 6.17 8.06 -18.30
C ALA A 207 5.68 8.30 -16.88
N ASP A 208 5.98 9.48 -16.35
CA ASP A 208 5.58 9.97 -15.05
C ASP A 208 4.97 11.36 -15.18
N VAL A 209 3.81 11.54 -14.56
CA VAL A 209 3.05 12.79 -14.53
C VAL A 209 3.33 13.52 -13.23
N SER A 210 3.70 14.78 -13.32
CA SER A 210 3.92 15.63 -12.15
C SER A 210 2.71 15.68 -11.21
N GLY A 211 2.96 15.58 -9.90
CA GLY A 211 1.92 15.55 -8.88
C GLY A 211 1.41 14.14 -8.59
N LYS A 212 0.37 14.02 -7.77
CA LYS A 212 -0.14 12.71 -7.29
C LYS A 212 -1.66 12.71 -7.13
N GLY A 213 -2.25 11.53 -7.19
CA GLY A 213 -3.68 11.33 -6.98
C GLY A 213 -4.50 11.64 -8.24
N VAL A 214 -5.78 11.99 -8.06
CA VAL A 214 -6.76 12.06 -9.15
C VAL A 214 -6.36 12.99 -10.30
N PRO A 215 -5.84 14.22 -10.07
CA PRO A 215 -5.43 15.08 -11.19
C PRO A 215 -4.34 14.45 -12.06
N ALA A 216 -3.29 13.88 -11.42
CA ALA A 216 -2.20 13.20 -12.12
C ALA A 216 -2.72 11.99 -12.90
N ALA A 217 -3.59 11.18 -12.29
CA ALA A 217 -4.20 10.02 -12.93
C ALA A 217 -5.02 10.39 -14.17
N LEU A 218 -5.78 11.48 -14.15
CA LEU A 218 -6.54 11.95 -15.31
C LEU A 218 -5.61 12.46 -16.41
N PHE A 219 -4.57 13.21 -16.06
CA PHE A 219 -3.60 13.72 -17.02
C PHE A 219 -2.78 12.59 -17.64
N MET A 220 -2.48 11.54 -16.86
CA MET A 220 -1.88 10.29 -17.33
C MET A 220 -2.69 9.64 -18.45
N VAL A 221 -4.01 9.48 -18.26
CA VAL A 221 -4.89 8.88 -19.28
C VAL A 221 -4.85 9.67 -20.60
N ILE A 222 -4.85 11.01 -20.51
CA ILE A 222 -4.75 11.88 -21.67
C ILE A 222 -3.40 11.71 -22.35
N GLY A 223 -2.30 11.80 -21.59
CA GLY A 223 -0.93 11.66 -22.10
C GLY A 223 -0.70 10.32 -22.77
N LYS A 224 -1.08 9.23 -22.09
CA LYS A 224 -1.00 7.85 -22.62
C LYS A 224 -1.75 7.69 -23.94
N THR A 225 -2.99 8.19 -24.01
CA THR A 225 -3.82 8.08 -25.19
C THR A 225 -3.24 8.87 -26.36
N LEU A 226 -2.83 10.11 -26.13
CA LEU A 226 -2.24 10.95 -27.17
C LEU A 226 -0.94 10.38 -27.70
N ILE A 227 -0.04 9.92 -26.84
CA ILE A 227 1.22 9.28 -27.29
C ILE A 227 0.89 8.08 -28.18
N LYS A 228 0.05 7.17 -27.69
CA LYS A 228 -0.33 5.95 -28.44
C LYS A 228 -0.94 6.28 -29.81
N ASP A 229 -1.89 7.20 -29.86
CA ASP A 229 -2.61 7.54 -31.09
C ASP A 229 -1.71 8.22 -32.12
N HIS A 230 -0.73 9.03 -31.67
CA HIS A 230 0.16 9.76 -32.57
C HIS A 230 1.39 8.97 -33.01
N THR A 231 1.82 7.95 -32.24
CA THR A 231 2.98 7.13 -32.57
C THR A 231 2.87 6.46 -33.96
N GLY A 232 1.68 6.06 -34.37
CA GLY A 232 1.44 5.49 -35.70
C GLY A 232 1.26 6.49 -36.83
N LEU A 233 1.21 7.80 -36.55
CA LEU A 233 0.95 8.84 -37.55
C LEU A 233 2.23 9.39 -38.19
N HIS A 234 3.36 9.30 -37.53
CA HIS A 234 4.65 9.84 -37.96
C HIS A 234 5.75 8.82 -37.89
N ASP A 235 6.68 8.91 -38.84
CA ASP A 235 7.90 8.09 -38.83
C ASP A 235 8.93 8.59 -37.81
N ASP A 236 8.89 9.88 -37.45
CA ASP A 236 9.80 10.49 -36.49
C ASP A 236 9.10 10.70 -35.13
N LEU A 237 9.57 10.00 -34.10
CA LEU A 237 9.07 10.15 -32.73
C LEU A 237 9.26 11.56 -32.16
N GLY A 238 10.23 12.34 -32.67
CA GLY A 238 10.38 13.74 -32.32
C GLY A 238 9.21 14.61 -32.80
N GLU A 239 8.62 14.30 -33.96
CA GLU A 239 7.41 14.96 -34.45
C GLU A 239 6.20 14.54 -33.63
N VAL A 240 6.05 13.24 -33.29
CA VAL A 240 5.03 12.72 -32.38
C VAL A 240 5.01 13.51 -31.08
N PHE A 241 6.14 13.59 -30.39
CA PHE A 241 6.22 14.29 -29.09
C PHE A 241 6.02 15.80 -29.22
N THR A 242 6.39 16.40 -30.33
CA THR A 242 6.15 17.82 -30.62
C THR A 242 4.65 18.11 -30.73
N GLU A 243 3.89 17.27 -31.43
CA GLU A 243 2.44 17.43 -31.56
C GLU A 243 1.72 17.14 -30.25
N VAL A 244 2.05 16.02 -29.59
CA VAL A 244 1.47 15.65 -28.28
C VAL A 244 1.72 16.74 -27.25
N ASN A 245 2.93 17.31 -27.19
CA ASN A 245 3.24 18.43 -26.31
C ASN A 245 2.31 19.63 -26.53
N ASN A 246 2.12 20.05 -27.79
CA ASN A 246 1.27 21.21 -28.11
C ASN A 246 -0.20 20.95 -27.76
N ILE A 247 -0.71 19.74 -28.02
CA ILE A 247 -2.08 19.35 -27.64
C ILE A 247 -2.25 19.38 -26.11
N LEU A 248 -1.30 18.81 -25.37
CA LEU A 248 -1.32 18.82 -23.92
C LEU A 248 -1.26 20.25 -23.36
N CYS A 249 -0.37 21.10 -23.88
CA CYS A 249 -0.26 22.50 -23.43
C CYS A 249 -1.57 23.28 -23.62
N ALA A 250 -2.31 23.02 -24.71
CA ALA A 250 -3.56 23.73 -25.03
C ALA A 250 -4.69 23.50 -23.99
N SER A 251 -4.62 22.42 -23.20
CA SER A 251 -5.66 22.03 -22.24
C SER A 251 -5.12 21.87 -20.80
N ASN A 252 -3.98 22.46 -20.48
CA ASN A 252 -3.26 22.27 -19.23
C ASN A 252 -3.42 23.45 -18.27
N SER A 253 -4.62 23.62 -17.69
CA SER A 253 -4.92 24.68 -16.71
C SER A 253 -4.21 24.48 -15.36
N GLU A 254 -3.87 23.26 -15.03
CA GLU A 254 -3.24 22.89 -13.75
C GLU A 254 -1.71 22.91 -13.79
N GLU A 255 -1.12 23.37 -14.91
CA GLU A 255 0.34 23.47 -15.13
C GLU A 255 1.08 22.15 -14.87
N MET A 256 0.44 21.02 -15.17
CA MET A 256 1.03 19.69 -15.02
C MET A 256 1.98 19.40 -16.18
N PHE A 257 2.96 18.52 -15.95
CA PHE A 257 3.87 18.06 -17.01
C PHE A 257 4.04 16.56 -16.95
N ILE A 258 4.54 15.99 -18.04
CA ILE A 258 4.83 14.56 -18.15
C ILE A 258 6.30 14.39 -18.54
N THR A 259 7.04 13.61 -17.77
CA THR A 259 8.29 13.03 -18.24
C THR A 259 7.98 11.75 -18.99
N ALA A 260 8.56 11.52 -20.16
CA ALA A 260 8.27 10.32 -20.95
C ALA A 260 9.49 9.85 -21.74
N PHE A 261 9.68 8.55 -21.77
CA PHE A 261 10.56 7.88 -22.75
C PHE A 261 9.74 6.95 -23.59
N GLU A 262 9.80 7.11 -24.91
CA GLU A 262 9.19 6.21 -25.88
C GLU A 262 10.24 5.62 -26.78
N GLY A 263 10.11 4.33 -27.06
CA GLY A 263 10.89 3.58 -28.04
C GLY A 263 10.01 2.83 -29.03
N VAL A 264 10.43 2.78 -30.28
CA VAL A 264 9.84 1.94 -31.33
C VAL A 264 10.92 1.00 -31.86
N LEU A 265 10.76 -0.27 -31.57
CA LEU A 265 11.68 -1.34 -31.95
C LEU A 265 11.23 -2.00 -33.26
N ASN A 266 12.09 -1.95 -34.27
CA ASN A 266 11.91 -2.74 -35.50
C ASN A 266 12.33 -4.20 -35.21
N LEU A 267 11.37 -5.11 -35.23
CA LEU A 267 11.54 -6.52 -34.86
C LEU A 267 12.35 -7.33 -35.89
N LYS A 268 12.45 -6.82 -37.16
CA LYS A 268 13.26 -7.47 -38.21
C LYS A 268 14.72 -7.07 -38.13
N THR A 269 14.97 -5.78 -37.83
CA THR A 269 16.32 -5.23 -37.93
C THR A 269 16.97 -5.05 -36.55
N GLY A 270 16.17 -4.96 -35.48
CA GLY A 270 16.65 -4.61 -34.16
C GLY A 270 16.95 -3.11 -33.97
N GLU A 271 16.60 -2.27 -34.96
CA GLU A 271 16.75 -0.83 -34.82
C GLU A 271 15.70 -0.31 -33.82
N LEU A 272 16.15 0.30 -32.73
CA LEU A 272 15.31 0.99 -31.74
C LEU A 272 15.39 2.49 -32.01
N ARG A 273 14.31 3.09 -32.50
CA ARG A 273 14.14 4.54 -32.54
C ARG A 273 13.54 4.98 -31.20
N TYR A 274 13.96 6.12 -30.67
CA TYR A 274 13.51 6.59 -29.36
C TYR A 274 13.42 8.10 -29.28
N VAL A 275 12.63 8.57 -28.32
CA VAL A 275 12.55 9.96 -27.88
C VAL A 275 12.51 10.00 -26.34
N ASN A 276 13.13 11.01 -25.74
CA ASN A 276 13.11 11.22 -24.31
C ASN A 276 12.70 12.66 -24.00
N ALA A 277 11.59 12.83 -23.30
CA ALA A 277 11.06 14.09 -22.81
C ALA A 277 11.30 14.24 -21.30
N GLY A 278 12.57 14.35 -20.90
CA GLY A 278 12.94 14.60 -19.50
C GLY A 278 12.80 13.40 -18.55
N HIS A 279 12.58 12.20 -19.07
CA HIS A 279 12.42 11.00 -18.28
C HIS A 279 13.76 10.32 -17.95
N GLU A 280 13.74 9.41 -16.96
CA GLU A 280 14.93 8.66 -16.54
C GLU A 280 15.61 7.94 -17.71
N MET A 281 16.95 7.88 -17.65
CA MET A 281 17.73 7.22 -18.70
C MET A 281 17.59 5.69 -18.57
N PRO A 282 17.19 4.99 -19.64
CA PRO A 282 17.11 3.53 -19.60
C PRO A 282 18.49 2.88 -19.45
N PHE A 283 18.49 1.61 -19.05
CA PHE A 283 19.66 0.75 -19.16
C PHE A 283 19.54 -0.16 -20.36
N ILE A 284 20.64 -0.36 -21.07
CA ILE A 284 20.76 -1.42 -22.08
C ILE A 284 21.68 -2.51 -21.50
N CYS A 285 21.17 -3.73 -21.47
CA CYS A 285 21.98 -4.92 -21.22
C CYS A 285 22.37 -5.54 -22.55
N ARG A 286 23.66 -5.58 -22.83
CA ARG A 286 24.14 -6.28 -24.01
C ARG A 286 24.16 -7.79 -23.75
N LYS A 287 24.19 -8.59 -24.82
CA LYS A 287 24.21 -10.07 -24.77
C LYS A 287 25.27 -10.63 -23.81
N ASN A 288 26.34 -9.89 -23.53
CA ASN A 288 27.39 -10.26 -22.56
C ASN A 288 26.94 -10.14 -21.09
N GLY A 289 25.74 -9.68 -20.83
CA GLY A 289 25.17 -9.51 -19.47
C GLY A 289 25.61 -8.24 -18.74
N VAL A 290 26.21 -7.30 -19.46
CA VAL A 290 26.61 -6.00 -18.90
C VAL A 290 25.51 -4.98 -19.11
N TYR A 291 24.99 -4.42 -18.01
CA TYR A 291 24.06 -3.30 -18.03
C TYR A 291 24.83 -1.99 -18.07
N GLU A 292 24.50 -1.16 -19.04
CA GLU A 292 25.08 0.18 -19.22
C GLU A 292 23.97 1.23 -19.29
N PRO A 293 24.11 2.40 -18.60
CA PRO A 293 23.18 3.50 -18.78
C PRO A 293 23.15 3.92 -20.25
N PHE A 294 21.99 3.90 -20.84
CA PHE A 294 21.82 4.35 -22.22
C PHE A 294 21.79 5.88 -22.26
N LYS A 295 22.92 6.48 -22.56
CA LYS A 295 23.12 7.94 -22.58
C LYS A 295 22.32 8.59 -23.69
N VAL A 296 21.05 8.85 -23.44
CA VAL A 296 20.17 9.63 -24.31
C VAL A 296 20.19 11.10 -23.89
N LYS A 297 20.05 11.98 -24.87
CA LYS A 297 19.91 13.41 -24.60
C LYS A 297 18.44 13.64 -24.18
N ALA A 298 18.19 13.90 -22.89
CA ALA A 298 16.86 14.27 -22.43
C ALA A 298 16.42 15.59 -23.09
N GLY A 299 15.20 15.58 -23.62
CA GLY A 299 14.47 16.77 -24.04
C GLY A 299 13.82 17.47 -22.85
N PHE A 300 13.01 18.49 -23.15
CA PHE A 300 12.16 19.13 -22.15
C PHE A 300 10.95 18.23 -21.85
N VAL A 301 10.32 18.37 -20.68
CA VAL A 301 9.12 17.61 -20.31
C VAL A 301 7.94 17.96 -21.23
N LEU A 302 7.02 17.01 -21.45
CA LEU A 302 5.78 17.25 -22.20
C LEU A 302 4.83 18.14 -21.38
N ALA A 303 4.04 18.94 -22.05
CA ALA A 303 3.10 19.91 -21.47
C ALA A 303 3.72 21.04 -20.64
N GLY A 304 5.05 21.10 -20.53
CA GLY A 304 5.72 22.14 -19.76
C GLY A 304 5.84 23.48 -20.51
N MET A 305 5.89 23.46 -21.83
CA MET A 305 5.97 24.66 -22.65
C MET A 305 5.53 24.38 -24.10
N GLU A 306 4.65 25.21 -24.63
CA GLU A 306 4.20 25.12 -26.02
C GLU A 306 5.32 25.42 -27.03
N GLY A 307 5.30 24.78 -28.18
CA GLY A 307 6.24 25.02 -29.28
C GLY A 307 7.61 24.36 -29.14
N ILE A 308 7.83 23.56 -28.08
CA ILE A 308 9.04 22.75 -27.94
C ILE A 308 9.11 21.73 -29.06
N ARG A 309 10.30 21.58 -29.64
CA ARG A 309 10.59 20.54 -30.64
C ARG A 309 11.46 19.46 -30.02
N TYR A 310 10.99 18.22 -30.11
CA TYR A 310 11.71 17.04 -29.65
C TYR A 310 12.56 16.46 -30.77
N LYS A 311 13.57 15.72 -30.37
CA LYS A 311 14.47 15.04 -31.31
C LYS A 311 14.47 13.55 -31.01
N SER A 312 14.24 12.76 -32.02
CA SER A 312 14.43 11.33 -31.95
C SER A 312 15.92 10.94 -32.09
N GLY A 313 16.26 9.78 -31.61
CA GLY A 313 17.52 9.10 -31.84
C GLY A 313 17.27 7.65 -32.22
N SER A 314 18.34 6.94 -32.62
CA SER A 314 18.27 5.50 -32.85
C SER A 314 19.47 4.77 -32.27
N VAL A 315 19.27 3.50 -31.92
CA VAL A 315 20.32 2.58 -31.48
C VAL A 315 20.02 1.19 -32.02
N GLN A 316 21.08 0.48 -32.40
CA GLN A 316 20.98 -0.90 -32.88
C GLN A 316 21.01 -1.86 -31.70
N LEU A 317 19.95 -2.64 -31.51
CA LEU A 317 19.90 -3.80 -30.62
C LEU A 317 20.31 -5.05 -31.39
N GLN A 318 21.00 -5.96 -30.71
CA GLN A 318 21.32 -7.28 -31.20
C GLN A 318 20.43 -8.31 -30.49
N PRO A 319 20.12 -9.45 -31.11
CA PRO A 319 19.41 -10.52 -30.41
C PRO A 319 20.09 -10.92 -29.11
N GLY A 320 19.30 -10.96 -28.03
CA GLY A 320 19.74 -11.14 -26.65
C GLY A 320 20.04 -9.85 -25.88
N ASP A 321 19.95 -8.68 -26.52
CA ASP A 321 20.04 -7.39 -25.83
C ASP A 321 18.71 -7.08 -25.11
N LYS A 322 18.81 -6.43 -23.92
CA LYS A 322 17.65 -5.99 -23.15
C LYS A 322 17.67 -4.48 -22.97
N ILE A 323 16.51 -3.88 -22.94
CA ILE A 323 16.32 -2.50 -22.50
C ILE A 323 15.46 -2.51 -21.23
N PHE A 324 15.94 -1.83 -20.20
CA PHE A 324 15.23 -1.66 -18.92
C PHE A 324 14.94 -0.18 -18.70
N GLN A 325 13.66 0.14 -18.56
CA GLN A 325 13.13 1.47 -18.30
C GLN A 325 12.43 1.50 -16.96
N TYR A 326 12.45 2.65 -16.26
CA TYR A 326 11.91 2.80 -14.90
C TYR A 326 11.58 4.27 -14.64
N SER A 327 10.67 4.54 -13.67
CA SER A 327 10.40 5.88 -13.14
C SER A 327 11.33 6.21 -11.97
N ASP A 328 11.36 7.49 -11.59
CA ASP A 328 12.21 7.99 -10.49
C ASP A 328 11.83 7.38 -9.12
N GLY A 329 10.59 6.90 -8.96
CA GLY A 329 10.18 6.17 -7.77
C GLY A 329 11.03 4.94 -7.44
N VAL A 330 11.77 4.38 -8.43
CA VAL A 330 12.70 3.27 -8.17
C VAL A 330 13.96 3.76 -7.46
N PRO A 331 14.79 4.67 -8.00
CA PRO A 331 16.00 5.14 -7.33
C PRO A 331 15.71 6.04 -6.12
N GLU A 332 14.57 6.72 -6.09
CA GLU A 332 14.20 7.64 -5.01
C GLU A 332 13.47 6.97 -3.84
N ALA A 333 13.12 5.69 -3.95
CA ALA A 333 12.51 4.94 -2.86
C ALA A 333 13.32 5.07 -1.56
N MET A 334 12.64 5.41 -0.46
CA MET A 334 13.28 5.70 0.83
C MET A 334 13.02 4.61 1.86
N ASN A 335 14.01 4.37 2.72
CA ASN A 335 13.84 3.55 3.92
C ASN A 335 13.46 4.42 5.14
N ARG A 336 13.20 3.81 6.30
CA ARG A 336 12.88 4.51 7.56
C ARG A 336 13.96 5.49 8.05
N LYS A 337 15.18 5.41 7.53
CA LYS A 337 16.27 6.33 7.86
C LYS A 337 16.38 7.50 6.88
N ASN A 338 15.43 7.63 5.94
CA ASN A 338 15.45 8.58 4.84
C ASN A 338 16.69 8.42 3.92
N GLU A 339 17.19 7.19 3.79
CA GLU A 339 18.21 6.87 2.81
C GLU A 339 17.52 6.45 1.51
N GLN A 340 17.97 6.98 0.37
CA GLN A 340 17.46 6.60 -0.95
C GLN A 340 18.04 5.25 -1.40
N TYR A 341 17.25 4.47 -2.14
CA TYR A 341 17.70 3.22 -2.78
C TYR A 341 18.88 3.46 -3.70
N GLY A 342 18.79 4.47 -4.54
CA GLY A 342 19.85 5.04 -5.35
C GLY A 342 20.25 4.20 -6.57
N MET A 343 20.81 4.89 -7.56
CA MET A 343 21.22 4.29 -8.84
C MET A 343 22.24 3.17 -8.67
N HIS A 344 23.21 3.33 -7.76
CA HIS A 344 24.27 2.33 -7.57
C HIS A 344 23.72 0.95 -7.12
N ARG A 345 22.67 0.97 -6.27
CA ARG A 345 22.03 -0.27 -5.84
C ARG A 345 21.22 -0.90 -6.98
N LEU A 346 20.50 -0.08 -7.74
CA LEU A 346 19.77 -0.54 -8.92
C LEU A 346 20.71 -1.21 -9.94
N GLU A 347 21.83 -0.57 -10.29
CA GLU A 347 22.84 -1.12 -11.18
C GLU A 347 23.38 -2.47 -10.70
N LYS A 348 23.68 -2.58 -9.40
CA LYS A 348 24.15 -3.82 -8.80
C LYS A 348 23.12 -4.95 -8.93
N VAL A 349 21.85 -4.67 -8.68
CA VAL A 349 20.77 -5.66 -8.78
C VAL A 349 20.55 -6.07 -10.24
N LEU A 350 20.59 -5.14 -11.19
CA LEU A 350 20.50 -5.41 -12.60
C LEU A 350 21.62 -6.36 -13.07
N VAL A 351 22.87 -6.08 -12.71
CA VAL A 351 24.02 -6.92 -13.06
C VAL A 351 23.90 -8.31 -12.45
N GLN A 352 23.48 -8.43 -11.20
CA GLN A 352 23.30 -9.73 -10.52
C GLN A 352 22.22 -10.61 -11.19
N ASN A 353 21.23 -9.97 -11.81
CA ASN A 353 20.08 -10.64 -12.43
C ASN A 353 20.11 -10.58 -13.98
N SER A 354 21.25 -10.26 -14.60
CA SER A 354 21.36 -10.02 -16.05
C SER A 354 20.93 -11.19 -16.93
N LYS A 355 20.99 -12.43 -16.43
CA LYS A 355 20.59 -13.64 -17.16
C LYS A 355 19.10 -13.96 -17.06
N LYS A 356 18.37 -13.25 -16.20
CA LYS A 356 16.94 -13.48 -16.03
C LYS A 356 16.13 -12.91 -17.18
N THR A 357 15.02 -13.55 -17.51
CA THR A 357 14.03 -13.03 -18.44
C THR A 357 13.40 -11.75 -17.89
N PRO A 358 12.77 -10.90 -18.71
CA PRO A 358 12.02 -9.73 -18.22
C PRO A 358 11.03 -10.06 -17.11
N ALA A 359 10.27 -11.15 -17.24
CA ALA A 359 9.29 -11.61 -16.24
C ALA A 359 9.90 -12.07 -14.91
N GLU A 360 11.18 -12.48 -14.90
CA GLU A 360 11.92 -12.84 -13.68
C GLU A 360 12.74 -11.68 -13.11
N LEU A 361 13.17 -10.76 -13.98
CA LEU A 361 14.03 -9.62 -13.60
C LEU A 361 13.26 -8.59 -12.77
N LEU A 362 12.10 -8.14 -13.25
CA LEU A 362 11.34 -7.09 -12.58
C LEU A 362 10.90 -7.48 -11.17
N PRO A 363 10.34 -8.68 -10.92
CA PRO A 363 10.06 -9.15 -9.57
C PRO A 363 11.30 -9.25 -8.68
N ALA A 364 12.48 -9.56 -9.23
CA ALA A 364 13.71 -9.61 -8.47
C ALA A 364 14.19 -8.21 -8.03
N ILE A 365 14.04 -7.20 -8.90
CA ILE A 365 14.30 -5.80 -8.55
C ILE A 365 13.32 -5.33 -7.48
N LYS A 366 12.02 -5.60 -7.66
CA LYS A 366 10.98 -5.24 -6.69
C LYS A 366 11.23 -5.86 -5.32
N ALA A 367 11.62 -7.13 -5.26
CA ALA A 367 11.93 -7.80 -4.00
C ALA A 367 13.15 -7.17 -3.28
N ASP A 368 14.19 -6.74 -4.00
CA ASP A 368 15.34 -6.03 -3.39
C ASP A 368 14.94 -4.62 -2.93
N LEU A 369 14.09 -3.94 -3.71
CA LEU A 369 13.56 -2.63 -3.36
C LEU A 369 12.69 -2.71 -2.09
N ASP A 370 11.75 -3.66 -2.02
CA ASP A 370 10.88 -3.88 -0.86
C ASP A 370 11.68 -4.24 0.39
N ALA A 371 12.71 -5.06 0.25
CA ALA A 371 13.62 -5.41 1.35
C ALA A 371 14.42 -4.19 1.85
N PHE A 372 14.71 -3.21 0.99
CA PHE A 372 15.38 -1.97 1.37
C PHE A 372 14.43 -0.98 2.06
N VAL A 373 13.25 -0.78 1.48
CA VAL A 373 12.21 0.15 1.99
C VAL A 373 11.68 -0.32 3.34
N GLY A 374 11.44 -1.64 3.51
CA GLY A 374 10.89 -2.24 4.71
C GLY A 374 9.47 -1.73 4.99
N GLU A 375 9.25 -1.18 6.20
CA GLU A 375 7.94 -0.66 6.62
C GLU A 375 7.80 0.87 6.39
N ALA A 376 8.67 1.50 5.61
CA ALA A 376 8.49 2.90 5.22
C ALA A 376 7.35 3.03 4.20
N GLU A 377 6.63 4.13 4.25
CA GLU A 377 5.59 4.41 3.26
C GLU A 377 6.23 4.67 1.89
N GLN A 378 5.58 4.17 0.84
CA GLN A 378 5.99 4.44 -0.54
C GLN A 378 5.79 5.92 -0.85
N PHE A 379 6.86 6.58 -1.28
CA PHE A 379 6.86 8.03 -1.55
C PHE A 379 6.32 8.34 -2.94
N ASP A 380 6.72 7.58 -3.97
CA ASP A 380 6.31 7.79 -5.35
C ASP A 380 5.87 6.51 -6.05
N ASP A 381 5.20 6.65 -7.20
CA ASP A 381 4.81 5.54 -8.05
C ASP A 381 6.06 4.79 -8.54
N ILE A 382 6.01 3.46 -8.55
CA ILE A 382 7.13 2.61 -8.96
C ILE A 382 6.75 1.92 -10.25
N THR A 383 7.32 2.39 -11.36
CA THR A 383 7.05 1.84 -12.69
C THR A 383 8.32 1.27 -13.29
N MET A 384 8.24 0.05 -13.81
CA MET A 384 9.36 -0.63 -14.47
C MET A 384 8.87 -1.36 -15.72
N LEU A 385 9.69 -1.34 -16.78
CA LEU A 385 9.46 -2.07 -18.01
C LEU A 385 10.78 -2.65 -18.51
N CYS A 386 10.77 -3.91 -18.94
CA CYS A 386 11.92 -4.55 -19.54
C CYS A 386 11.50 -5.26 -20.83
N ILE A 387 12.30 -5.07 -21.89
CA ILE A 387 12.16 -5.76 -23.17
C ILE A 387 13.45 -6.50 -23.44
N GLU A 388 13.37 -7.75 -23.85
CA GLU A 388 14.46 -8.53 -24.44
C GLU A 388 14.19 -8.72 -25.92
N PHE A 389 15.11 -8.27 -26.76
CA PHE A 389 15.01 -8.47 -28.19
C PHE A 389 15.63 -9.81 -28.56
N SER A 390 14.85 -10.73 -29.11
CA SER A 390 15.31 -12.05 -29.55
C SER A 390 15.63 -12.08 -31.03
N GLY A 391 15.09 -11.13 -31.79
CA GLY A 391 15.15 -11.17 -33.25
C GLY A 391 14.18 -12.20 -33.85
N LYS A 392 13.92 -12.11 -35.11
CA LYS A 392 13.06 -13.07 -35.80
C LYS A 392 13.87 -14.29 -36.15
N ASP A 393 13.54 -15.43 -35.59
CA ASP A 393 14.05 -16.70 -36.07
C ASP A 393 13.65 -16.86 -37.53
N LYS A 394 14.66 -17.02 -38.40
CA LYS A 394 14.39 -17.32 -39.79
C LYS A 394 13.80 -18.72 -39.85
N LYS A 395 12.60 -18.87 -40.39
CA LYS A 395 11.92 -20.15 -40.52
C LYS A 395 11.37 -20.30 -41.94
N THR A 396 11.64 -21.45 -42.54
CA THR A 396 11.06 -21.85 -43.81
C THR A 396 10.81 -23.34 -43.80
N ASP A 397 9.91 -23.80 -44.66
CA ASP A 397 9.64 -25.23 -44.79
C ASP A 397 9.37 -25.62 -46.23
N ILE A 398 9.59 -26.88 -46.54
CA ILE A 398 9.24 -27.51 -47.80
C ILE A 398 8.49 -28.82 -47.52
N SER A 399 7.41 -29.05 -48.24
CA SER A 399 6.69 -30.32 -48.21
C SER A 399 6.81 -31.02 -49.58
N VAL A 400 7.22 -32.26 -49.57
CA VAL A 400 7.49 -33.04 -50.78
C VAL A 400 6.98 -34.47 -50.64
N THR A 401 6.67 -35.11 -51.80
CA THR A 401 6.47 -36.55 -51.81
C THR A 401 7.86 -37.22 -51.87
N PRO A 402 8.19 -38.12 -50.91
CA PRO A 402 9.54 -38.71 -50.82
C PRO A 402 9.78 -39.71 -51.96
N ASP A 403 10.42 -39.26 -53.01
CA ASP A 403 10.91 -40.07 -54.13
C ASP A 403 12.34 -39.67 -54.50
N LYS A 404 12.94 -40.36 -55.48
CA LYS A 404 14.33 -40.11 -55.91
C LYS A 404 14.53 -38.71 -56.51
N ASP A 405 13.52 -38.16 -57.13
CA ASP A 405 13.61 -36.86 -57.79
C ASP A 405 13.48 -35.72 -56.73
N SER A 406 12.74 -35.95 -55.67
CA SER A 406 12.58 -34.99 -54.58
C SER A 406 13.86 -34.77 -53.78
N ILE A 407 14.84 -35.69 -53.81
CA ILE A 407 16.14 -35.49 -53.17
C ILE A 407 16.79 -34.21 -53.73
N LYS A 408 16.80 -34.07 -55.05
CA LYS A 408 17.35 -32.88 -55.69
C LYS A 408 16.59 -31.61 -55.29
N THR A 409 15.27 -31.68 -55.25
CA THR A 409 14.42 -30.55 -54.88
C THR A 409 14.70 -30.07 -53.42
N VAL A 410 14.86 -31.01 -52.49
CA VAL A 410 15.23 -30.71 -51.10
C VAL A 410 16.64 -30.11 -51.00
N THR A 411 17.59 -30.66 -51.77
CA THR A 411 18.97 -30.14 -51.78
C THR A 411 19.01 -28.71 -52.29
N GLU A 412 18.33 -28.41 -53.43
CA GLU A 412 18.24 -27.06 -54.01
C GLU A 412 17.53 -26.07 -53.07
N PHE A 413 16.45 -26.50 -52.39
CA PHE A 413 15.78 -25.70 -51.36
C PHE A 413 16.71 -25.34 -50.20
N MET A 414 17.48 -26.32 -49.72
CA MET A 414 18.43 -26.09 -48.62
C MET A 414 19.57 -25.17 -49.02
N GLU A 415 20.14 -25.36 -50.21
CA GLU A 415 21.21 -24.51 -50.74
C GLU A 415 20.75 -23.06 -50.85
N SER A 416 19.58 -22.82 -51.46
CA SER A 416 19.03 -21.47 -51.60
C SER A 416 18.71 -20.83 -50.26
N THR A 417 18.15 -21.60 -49.32
CA THR A 417 17.83 -21.12 -47.96
C THR A 417 19.08 -20.74 -47.17
N LEU A 418 20.12 -21.61 -47.18
CA LEU A 418 21.36 -21.35 -46.46
C LEU A 418 22.15 -20.17 -47.04
N GLU A 419 22.09 -19.98 -48.39
CA GLU A 419 22.69 -18.83 -49.07
C GLU A 419 21.96 -17.53 -48.74
N GLU A 420 20.62 -17.52 -48.86
CA GLU A 420 19.78 -16.38 -48.48
C GLU A 420 20.00 -15.95 -47.03
N TRP A 421 20.11 -16.93 -46.12
CA TRP A 421 20.31 -16.65 -44.70
C TRP A 421 21.77 -16.34 -44.35
N LYS A 422 22.68 -16.36 -45.33
CA LYS A 422 24.11 -16.10 -45.16
C LYS A 422 24.77 -16.99 -44.13
N VAL A 423 24.38 -18.26 -44.08
CA VAL A 423 24.96 -19.23 -43.17
C VAL A 423 26.42 -19.45 -43.49
N PRO A 424 27.36 -19.44 -42.50
CA PRO A 424 28.78 -19.67 -42.81
C PRO A 424 29.01 -21.00 -43.52
N MET A 425 29.81 -21.00 -44.61
CA MET A 425 30.02 -22.15 -45.47
C MET A 425 30.38 -23.44 -44.73
N LYS A 426 31.13 -23.33 -43.64
CA LYS A 426 31.49 -24.50 -42.80
C LYS A 426 30.25 -25.13 -42.13
N VAL A 427 29.27 -24.33 -41.72
CA VAL A 427 28.01 -24.78 -41.11
C VAL A 427 27.09 -25.28 -42.23
N ALA A 428 26.96 -24.53 -43.31
CA ALA A 428 26.13 -24.89 -44.48
C ALA A 428 26.48 -26.28 -45.02
N ASN A 429 27.77 -26.59 -45.20
CA ASN A 429 28.23 -27.91 -45.64
C ASN A 429 27.82 -29.03 -44.67
N LYS A 430 27.89 -28.80 -43.36
CA LYS A 430 27.45 -29.79 -42.36
C LYS A 430 25.94 -30.02 -42.42
N VAL A 431 25.18 -28.93 -42.51
CA VAL A 431 23.72 -28.99 -42.63
C VAL A 431 23.32 -29.76 -43.91
N GLN A 432 23.95 -29.48 -45.03
CA GLN A 432 23.69 -30.16 -46.30
C GLN A 432 23.91 -31.66 -46.18
N ILE A 433 25.04 -32.10 -45.62
CA ILE A 433 25.33 -33.52 -45.42
C ILE A 433 24.27 -34.16 -44.51
N ALA A 434 23.87 -33.46 -43.43
CA ALA A 434 22.85 -33.98 -42.51
C ALA A 434 21.48 -34.13 -43.19
N VAL A 435 21.10 -33.16 -44.03
CA VAL A 435 19.83 -33.20 -44.78
C VAL A 435 19.84 -34.33 -45.80
N ASP A 436 20.91 -34.45 -46.60
CA ASP A 436 21.05 -35.50 -47.58
C ASP A 436 20.95 -36.90 -46.96
N GLU A 437 21.59 -37.14 -45.83
CA GLU A 437 21.54 -38.41 -45.11
C GLU A 437 20.16 -38.72 -44.49
N ILE A 438 19.57 -37.74 -43.78
CA ILE A 438 18.29 -37.97 -43.10
C ILE A 438 17.19 -38.12 -44.15
N TYR A 439 17.15 -37.24 -45.15
CA TYR A 439 16.10 -37.27 -46.16
C TYR A 439 16.22 -38.48 -47.10
N SER A 440 17.41 -38.91 -47.47
CA SER A 440 17.61 -40.15 -48.18
C SER A 440 17.08 -41.36 -47.41
N ASN A 441 17.27 -41.39 -46.10
CA ASN A 441 16.69 -42.47 -45.27
C ASN A 441 15.16 -42.46 -45.30
N ILE A 442 14.52 -41.29 -45.33
CA ILE A 442 13.06 -41.16 -45.47
C ILE A 442 12.66 -41.72 -46.85
N VAL A 443 13.30 -41.30 -47.93
CA VAL A 443 13.00 -41.73 -49.29
C VAL A 443 13.12 -43.26 -49.48
N TYR A 444 14.21 -43.86 -48.93
CA TYR A 444 14.48 -45.27 -49.18
C TYR A 444 13.88 -46.27 -48.19
N TYR A 445 13.58 -45.83 -46.99
CA TYR A 445 13.25 -46.77 -45.91
C TYR A 445 11.95 -46.44 -45.15
N SER A 446 11.40 -45.21 -45.20
CA SER A 446 10.21 -44.87 -44.41
C SER A 446 8.90 -45.36 -45.02
N GLY A 447 8.85 -45.47 -46.36
CA GLY A 447 7.62 -45.73 -47.08
C GLY A 447 6.61 -44.59 -47.00
N ALA A 448 7.05 -43.39 -46.64
CA ALA A 448 6.22 -42.22 -46.49
C ALA A 448 5.62 -41.74 -47.80
N THR A 449 4.42 -41.17 -47.78
CA THR A 449 3.77 -40.53 -48.91
C THR A 449 3.95 -39.03 -48.92
N ASN A 450 4.25 -38.45 -47.75
CA ASN A 450 4.53 -37.03 -47.57
C ASN A 450 5.65 -36.82 -46.54
N ALA A 451 6.55 -35.88 -46.83
CA ALA A 451 7.56 -35.42 -45.88
C ALA A 451 7.64 -33.92 -45.87
N LYS A 452 7.73 -33.37 -44.68
CA LYS A 452 7.91 -31.93 -44.43
C LYS A 452 9.25 -31.69 -43.75
N ILE A 453 10.01 -30.74 -44.27
CA ILE A 453 11.28 -30.33 -43.68
C ILE A 453 11.14 -28.87 -43.31
N THR A 454 11.26 -28.59 -42.01
CA THR A 454 11.25 -27.23 -41.47
C THR A 454 12.66 -26.85 -41.06
N VAL A 455 13.13 -25.73 -41.55
CA VAL A 455 14.43 -25.14 -41.20
C VAL A 455 14.20 -23.90 -40.36
N THR A 456 14.85 -23.83 -39.21
CA THR A 456 14.80 -22.65 -38.32
C THR A 456 16.23 -22.22 -38.00
N ALA A 457 16.56 -20.96 -38.20
CA ALA A 457 17.85 -20.39 -37.85
C ALA A 457 17.67 -19.23 -36.88
N SER A 458 18.29 -19.33 -35.70
CA SER A 458 18.56 -18.24 -34.78
C SER A 458 20.04 -17.84 -34.87
N ASP A 459 20.42 -16.78 -34.18
CA ASP A 459 21.82 -16.33 -34.10
C ASP A 459 22.79 -17.40 -33.58
N GLU A 460 22.30 -18.34 -32.77
CA GLU A 460 23.16 -19.33 -32.06
C GLU A 460 23.06 -20.73 -32.67
N LYS A 461 21.97 -21.07 -33.31
CA LYS A 461 21.74 -22.44 -33.81
C LYS A 461 20.91 -22.47 -35.07
N LEU A 462 21.15 -23.47 -35.87
CA LEU A 462 20.30 -23.90 -36.99
C LEU A 462 19.65 -25.23 -36.61
N SER A 463 18.33 -25.28 -36.68
CA SER A 463 17.54 -26.48 -36.36
C SER A 463 16.82 -26.99 -37.60
N LEU A 464 16.83 -28.29 -37.78
CA LEU A 464 16.13 -29.01 -38.85
C LEU A 464 15.10 -29.93 -38.20
N LEU A 465 13.85 -29.84 -38.61
CA LEU A 465 12.77 -30.75 -38.21
C LEU A 465 12.30 -31.49 -39.46
N PHE A 466 12.37 -32.82 -39.42
CA PHE A 466 11.84 -33.72 -40.45
C PHE A 466 10.60 -34.39 -39.90
N GLU A 467 9.50 -34.27 -40.60
CA GLU A 467 8.21 -34.89 -40.30
C GLU A 467 7.77 -35.71 -41.50
N ASP A 468 7.54 -37.00 -41.34
CA ASP A 468 7.03 -37.88 -42.40
C ASP A 468 5.91 -38.78 -41.86
N ASP A 469 5.06 -39.28 -42.77
CA ASP A 469 3.95 -40.16 -42.51
C ASP A 469 4.27 -41.67 -42.67
N GLY A 470 5.57 -41.99 -42.70
CA GLY A 470 6.06 -43.33 -42.90
C GLY A 470 6.16 -44.19 -41.63
N ILE A 471 6.91 -45.28 -41.74
CA ILE A 471 7.12 -46.20 -40.62
C ILE A 471 7.96 -45.52 -39.51
N PRO A 472 7.46 -45.46 -38.28
CA PRO A 472 8.18 -44.83 -37.16
C PRO A 472 9.58 -45.42 -36.97
N TYR A 473 10.60 -44.57 -36.99
CA TYR A 473 11.99 -44.97 -36.76
C TYR A 473 12.67 -44.02 -35.78
N ASN A 474 13.32 -44.57 -34.74
CA ASN A 474 14.08 -43.80 -33.79
C ASN A 474 15.60 -43.86 -34.12
N PRO A 475 16.17 -42.81 -34.73
CA PRO A 475 17.59 -42.80 -35.10
C PRO A 475 18.53 -42.73 -33.87
N THR A 476 18.02 -42.34 -32.69
CA THR A 476 18.86 -42.24 -31.49
C THR A 476 19.20 -43.59 -30.88
N THR A 477 18.38 -44.62 -31.14
CA THR A 477 18.56 -45.98 -30.68
C THR A 477 19.32 -46.90 -31.67
N ALA A 478 19.67 -46.35 -32.83
CA ALA A 478 20.44 -47.11 -33.85
C ALA A 478 21.82 -47.52 -33.28
N LYS A 479 22.18 -48.80 -33.53
CA LYS A 479 23.47 -49.38 -33.10
C LYS A 479 24.60 -48.67 -33.84
N GLU A 480 25.62 -48.24 -33.11
CA GLU A 480 26.80 -47.61 -33.73
C GLU A 480 27.47 -48.59 -34.71
N PRO A 481 27.77 -48.15 -35.95
CA PRO A 481 28.48 -49.02 -36.90
C PRO A 481 29.91 -49.21 -36.44
N ASP A 482 30.44 -50.42 -36.70
CA ASP A 482 31.87 -50.71 -36.46
C ASP A 482 32.72 -50.04 -37.54
N VAL A 483 33.30 -48.88 -37.21
CA VAL A 483 34.11 -48.07 -38.14
C VAL A 483 35.52 -48.68 -38.38
N THR A 484 35.87 -49.80 -37.74
CA THR A 484 37.15 -50.47 -37.91
C THR A 484 37.16 -51.49 -39.05
N LEU A 485 35.96 -51.90 -39.53
CA LEU A 485 35.82 -52.85 -40.63
C LEU A 485 35.98 -52.16 -42.00
N SER A 486 36.47 -52.92 -43.01
CA SER A 486 36.56 -52.40 -44.39
C SER A 486 35.16 -52.15 -44.98
N ALA A 487 35.06 -51.34 -46.04
CA ALA A 487 33.79 -51.01 -46.69
C ALA A 487 33.01 -52.21 -47.24
N GLU A 488 33.70 -53.32 -47.55
CA GLU A 488 33.13 -54.58 -48.03
C GLU A 488 32.61 -55.50 -46.94
N GLU A 489 33.07 -55.32 -45.67
CA GLU A 489 32.71 -56.14 -44.53
C GLU A 489 31.66 -55.47 -43.61
N ARG A 490 31.22 -54.28 -43.92
CA ARG A 490 30.23 -53.57 -43.13
C ARG A 490 28.81 -53.89 -43.57
N ASP A 491 27.91 -54.00 -42.61
CA ASP A 491 26.49 -54.06 -42.93
C ASP A 491 26.04 -52.75 -43.64
N ILE A 492 25.19 -52.88 -44.64
CA ILE A 492 24.66 -51.77 -45.41
C ILE A 492 23.66 -51.01 -44.54
N GLY A 493 24.05 -49.84 -44.04
CA GLY A 493 23.18 -48.93 -43.28
C GLY A 493 23.80 -48.47 -41.95
N GLY A 494 23.41 -47.30 -41.45
CA GLY A 494 23.77 -46.73 -40.15
C GLY A 494 24.97 -45.80 -40.11
N LEU A 495 25.81 -45.73 -41.17
CA LEU A 495 26.96 -44.84 -41.23
C LEU A 495 26.56 -43.36 -41.31
N GLY A 496 25.50 -43.06 -42.05
CA GLY A 496 25.01 -41.69 -42.22
C GLY A 496 24.48 -41.07 -40.91
N ILE A 497 23.65 -41.80 -40.20
CA ILE A 497 23.14 -41.35 -38.87
C ILE A 497 24.29 -41.17 -37.88
N PHE A 498 25.30 -42.07 -37.93
CA PHE A 498 26.49 -41.93 -37.09
C PHE A 498 27.30 -40.69 -37.45
N MET A 499 27.47 -40.35 -38.72
CA MET A 499 28.13 -39.13 -39.17
C MET A 499 27.40 -37.89 -38.70
N VAL A 500 26.06 -37.84 -38.83
CA VAL A 500 25.22 -36.72 -38.35
C VAL A 500 25.35 -36.54 -36.86
N LYS A 501 25.40 -37.62 -36.06
CA LYS A 501 25.62 -37.56 -34.57
C LYS A 501 27.00 -36.99 -34.20
N LYS A 502 28.02 -37.13 -35.08
CA LYS A 502 29.39 -36.68 -34.84
C LYS A 502 29.73 -35.30 -35.40
N MET A 503 28.85 -34.69 -36.18
CA MET A 503 28.98 -33.34 -36.74
C MET A 503 28.63 -32.25 -35.72
#